data_81efc5f9cfa5f5a8539c9ef6f235aa8c
#
_entry.id   81efc5f9cfa5f5a8539c9ef6f235aa8c
#
_cell.length_a   1.000
_cell.length_b   1.000
_cell.length_c   1.000
_cell.angle_alpha   90.00
_cell.angle_beta   90.00
_cell.angle_gamma   90.00
#
_symmetry.space_group_name_H-M   'P 1'
#
loop_
_entity.id
_entity.type
_entity.pdbx_description
1 polymer ?
#
loop_
_entity_poly.entity_id
_entity_poly.type
_entity_poly.pdbx_seq_one_letter_code
_entity_poly.pdbx_strand_id
1 'polypeptide(L)'
;MSLIHRYKSNGFNIVLDINSGCIHLVDEVTYEVLPYLEEGLGTEAIAEKLENKYNREDIETSVRECNKLKEDGMLFTKDVYENVIEEFSNNRQTVVKALCLHIAHDCNLACRYCFAEEGEYHGRSCLLYTSDA
;
A
#
# COMPACT_ATOMS: atom_id res chain seq x y z
N MET A 1 1.79 -8.36 10.63
CA MET A 1 1.51 -7.85 9.26
C MET A 1 2.80 -7.18 8.78
N SER A 2 3.23 -7.40 7.54
CA SER A 2 4.47 -6.78 7.04
C SER A 2 4.27 -5.26 6.92
N LEU A 3 5.28 -4.48 7.31
CA LEU A 3 5.29 -3.02 7.22
C LEU A 3 5.74 -2.53 5.84
N ILE A 4 6.39 -3.41 5.06
CA ILE A 4 6.91 -3.09 3.74
C ILE A 4 6.37 -4.05 2.69
N HIS A 5 6.20 -3.56 1.48
CA HIS A 5 5.91 -4.38 0.31
C HIS A 5 7.10 -4.36 -0.64
N ARG A 6 7.66 -5.55 -0.95
CA ARG A 6 8.83 -5.71 -1.80
C ARG A 6 8.47 -6.40 -3.09
N TYR A 7 8.94 -5.87 -4.22
CA TYR A 7 8.74 -6.50 -5.52
C TYR A 7 9.84 -6.11 -6.51
N LYS A 8 9.97 -6.90 -7.56
CA LYS A 8 10.92 -6.63 -8.67
C LYS A 8 10.13 -6.25 -9.92
N SER A 9 10.53 -5.16 -10.55
CA SER A 9 9.91 -4.70 -11.81
C SER A 9 10.95 -4.06 -12.71
N ASN A 10 10.96 -4.44 -13.99
CA ASN A 10 11.85 -3.90 -15.02
C ASN A 10 13.34 -3.91 -14.62
N GLY A 11 13.79 -4.93 -13.88
CA GLY A 11 15.17 -5.04 -13.41
C GLY A 11 15.51 -4.22 -12.16
N PHE A 12 14.53 -3.55 -11.55
CA PHE A 12 14.70 -2.82 -10.31
C PHE A 12 14.10 -3.56 -9.13
N ASN A 13 14.78 -3.49 -7.99
CA ASN A 13 14.25 -3.92 -6.70
C ASN A 13 13.55 -2.73 -6.05
N ILE A 14 12.26 -2.86 -5.83
CA ILE A 14 11.42 -1.79 -5.32
C ILE A 14 10.87 -2.17 -3.95
N VAL A 15 10.93 -1.24 -3.03
CA VAL A 15 10.42 -1.37 -1.66
C VAL A 15 9.46 -0.23 -1.39
N LEU A 16 8.24 -0.55 -1.03
CA LEU A 16 7.21 0.39 -0.62
C LEU A 16 7.00 0.26 0.89
N ASP A 17 7.20 1.33 1.63
CA ASP A 17 6.75 1.43 3.01
C ASP A 17 5.25 1.71 3.03
N ILE A 18 4.47 0.83 3.67
CA ILE A 18 3.00 0.83 3.55
C ILE A 18 2.38 2.06 4.23
N ASN A 19 2.94 2.48 5.35
CA ASN A 19 2.33 3.53 6.16
C ASN A 19 2.80 4.94 5.79
N SER A 20 4.08 5.11 5.44
CA SER A 20 4.59 6.41 4.96
C SER A 20 4.30 6.65 3.48
N GLY A 21 4.08 5.58 2.69
CA GLY A 21 3.95 5.65 1.24
C GLY A 21 5.28 5.91 0.51
N CYS A 22 6.42 5.87 1.22
CA CYS A 22 7.74 6.05 0.62
C CYS A 22 8.10 4.86 -0.26
N ILE A 23 8.69 5.16 -1.42
CA ILE A 23 9.16 4.16 -2.38
C ILE A 23 10.68 4.28 -2.49
N HIS A 24 11.37 3.15 -2.30
CA HIS A 24 12.82 3.06 -2.37
C HIS A 24 13.22 2.14 -3.50
N LEU A 25 14.22 2.55 -4.28
CA LEU A 25 14.96 1.69 -5.18
C LEU A 25 16.20 1.21 -4.43
N VAL A 26 16.36 -0.11 -4.31
CA VAL A 26 17.41 -0.71 -3.52
C VAL A 26 18.25 -1.68 -4.36
N ASP A 27 19.48 -1.91 -3.95
CA ASP A 27 20.31 -2.95 -4.52
C ASP A 27 19.90 -4.36 -4.07
N GLU A 28 20.58 -5.38 -4.58
CA GLU A 28 20.24 -6.77 -4.29
C GLU A 28 20.57 -7.13 -2.83
N VAL A 29 21.63 -6.54 -2.26
CA VAL A 29 22.05 -6.79 -0.88
C VAL A 29 20.97 -6.25 0.07
N THR A 30 20.59 -5.01 -0.10
CA THR A 30 19.56 -4.35 0.71
C THR A 30 18.21 -5.07 0.58
N TYR A 31 17.85 -5.49 -0.63
CA TYR A 31 16.61 -6.24 -0.88
C TYR A 31 16.53 -7.55 -0.08
N GLU A 32 17.66 -8.25 0.07
CA GLU A 32 17.76 -9.49 0.84
C GLU A 32 17.89 -9.26 2.37
N VAL A 33 18.46 -8.13 2.78
CA VAL A 33 18.62 -7.73 4.18
C VAL A 33 17.29 -7.33 4.82
N LEU A 34 16.42 -6.65 4.08
CA LEU A 34 15.18 -6.06 4.59
C LEU A 34 14.25 -7.02 5.35
N PRO A 35 14.00 -8.28 4.93
CA PRO A 35 13.17 -9.20 5.70
C PRO A 35 13.69 -9.47 7.10
N TYR A 36 15.00 -9.64 7.21
CA TYR A 36 15.64 -9.92 8.48
C TYR A 36 15.60 -8.72 9.43
N LEU A 37 15.70 -7.51 8.87
CA LEU A 37 15.51 -6.27 9.64
C LEU A 37 14.07 -6.13 10.12
N GLU A 38 13.10 -6.49 9.30
CA GLU A 38 11.69 -6.48 9.68
C GLU A 38 11.38 -7.48 10.80
N GLU A 39 12.05 -8.65 10.78
CA GLU A 39 12.00 -9.65 11.86
C GLU A 39 12.72 -9.19 13.14
N GLY A 40 13.45 -8.07 13.09
CA GLY A 40 14.18 -7.52 14.23
C GLY A 40 15.55 -8.17 14.50
N LEU A 41 16.14 -8.85 13.50
CA LEU A 41 17.46 -9.42 13.62
C LEU A 41 18.54 -8.32 13.70
N GLY A 42 19.54 -8.53 14.54
CA GLY A 42 20.72 -7.66 14.62
C GLY A 42 21.66 -7.84 13.42
N THR A 43 22.51 -6.86 13.18
CA THR A 43 23.46 -6.81 12.06
C THR A 43 24.32 -8.06 11.96
N GLU A 44 24.83 -8.60 13.09
CA GLU A 44 25.68 -9.79 13.10
C GLU A 44 24.94 -11.03 12.65
N ALA A 45 23.71 -11.23 13.14
CA ALA A 45 22.89 -12.38 12.76
C ALA A 45 22.48 -12.32 11.27
N ILE A 46 22.28 -11.14 10.71
CA ILE A 46 22.03 -10.94 9.29
C ILE A 46 23.29 -11.25 8.46
N ALA A 47 24.46 -10.77 8.94
CA ALA A 47 25.71 -11.04 8.27
C ALA A 47 26.01 -12.54 8.21
N GLU A 48 25.85 -13.28 9.30
CA GLU A 48 26.04 -14.74 9.34
C GLU A 48 25.13 -15.49 8.35
N LYS A 49 23.89 -15.03 8.17
CA LYS A 49 22.95 -15.66 7.23
C LYS A 49 23.26 -15.38 5.76
N LEU A 50 23.86 -14.24 5.46
CA LEU A 50 24.10 -13.78 4.10
C LEU A 50 25.57 -13.80 3.69
N GLU A 51 26.52 -14.15 4.57
CA GLU A 51 27.98 -14.19 4.29
C GLU A 51 28.37 -15.10 3.12
N ASN A 52 27.57 -16.15 2.85
CA ASN A 52 27.80 -17.02 1.72
C ASN A 52 27.49 -16.37 0.35
N LYS A 53 26.77 -15.24 0.36
CA LYS A 53 26.22 -14.60 -0.84
C LYS A 53 26.81 -13.18 -1.05
N TYR A 54 27.08 -12.48 0.03
CA TYR A 54 27.53 -11.08 0.02
C TYR A 54 28.68 -10.83 0.98
N ASN A 55 29.46 -9.79 0.73
CA ASN A 55 30.51 -9.37 1.64
C ASN A 55 29.90 -8.76 2.92
N ARG A 56 30.56 -8.99 4.03
CA ARG A 56 30.12 -8.48 5.34
C ARG A 56 30.01 -6.95 5.35
N GLU A 57 30.93 -6.24 4.72
CA GLU A 57 30.96 -4.78 4.63
C GLU A 57 29.71 -4.24 3.88
N ASP A 58 29.30 -4.90 2.81
CA ASP A 58 28.11 -4.52 2.03
C ASP A 58 26.84 -4.72 2.87
N ILE A 59 26.74 -5.82 3.62
CA ILE A 59 25.62 -6.10 4.52
C ILE A 59 25.54 -5.05 5.64
N GLU A 60 26.67 -4.75 6.30
CA GLU A 60 26.71 -3.76 7.37
C GLU A 60 26.35 -2.35 6.86
N THR A 61 26.77 -2.00 5.66
CA THR A 61 26.41 -0.74 5.02
C THR A 61 24.92 -0.66 4.73
N SER A 62 24.34 -1.71 4.12
CA SER A 62 22.91 -1.80 3.84
C SER A 62 22.07 -1.71 5.12
N VAL A 63 22.46 -2.40 6.18
CA VAL A 63 21.78 -2.34 7.48
C VAL A 63 21.82 -0.92 8.06
N ARG A 64 22.97 -0.26 7.99
CA ARG A 64 23.12 1.12 8.50
C ARG A 64 22.25 2.11 7.72
N GLU A 65 22.18 2.00 6.40
CA GLU A 65 21.33 2.83 5.55
C GLU A 65 19.85 2.60 5.83
N CYS A 66 19.42 1.35 5.95
CA CYS A 66 18.05 1.00 6.34
C CYS A 66 17.67 1.55 7.72
N ASN A 67 18.56 1.46 8.70
CA ASN A 67 18.32 2.01 10.02
C ASN A 67 18.20 3.54 10.00
N LYS A 68 18.99 4.23 9.18
CA LYS A 68 18.85 5.67 8.98
C LYS A 68 17.50 6.03 8.37
N LEU A 69 17.06 5.31 7.33
CA LEU A 69 15.72 5.52 6.74
C LEU A 69 14.59 5.26 7.75
N LYS A 70 14.80 4.31 8.65
CA LYS A 70 13.85 4.03 9.75
C LYS A 70 13.79 5.17 10.76
N GLU A 71 14.95 5.75 11.14
CA GLU A 71 15.02 6.93 12.02
C GLU A 71 14.39 8.16 11.36
N ASP A 72 14.55 8.33 10.06
CA ASP A 72 13.97 9.40 9.26
C ASP A 72 12.45 9.20 9.01
N GLY A 73 11.85 8.10 9.47
CA GLY A 73 10.43 7.82 9.31
C GLY A 73 10.01 7.48 7.87
N MET A 74 10.93 6.94 7.06
CA MET A 74 10.71 6.58 5.67
C MET A 74 10.70 5.06 5.42
N LEU A 75 11.06 4.25 6.43
CA LEU A 75 11.11 2.80 6.34
C LEU A 75 10.64 2.17 7.65
N PHE A 76 9.89 1.06 7.57
CA PHE A 76 9.30 0.36 8.71
C PHE A 76 8.44 1.26 9.61
N THR A 77 7.70 2.17 9.00
CA THR A 77 6.83 3.11 9.70
C THR A 77 5.62 2.41 10.30
N LYS A 78 5.12 2.94 11.41
CA LYS A 78 3.91 2.44 12.07
C LYS A 78 2.69 3.20 11.60
N ASP A 79 1.54 2.52 11.59
CA ASP A 79 0.27 3.17 11.34
C ASP A 79 -0.05 4.16 12.49
N VAL A 80 -0.01 5.44 12.15
CA VAL A 80 -0.35 6.52 13.11
C VAL A 80 -1.86 6.68 13.30
N TYR A 81 -2.66 6.06 12.43
CA TYR A 81 -4.13 6.17 12.44
C TYR A 81 -4.82 4.99 13.13
N GLU A 82 -4.10 3.95 13.56
CA GLU A 82 -4.66 2.75 14.19
C GLU A 82 -5.57 3.12 15.38
N ASN A 83 -5.11 3.99 16.27
CA ASN A 83 -5.89 4.45 17.42
C ASN A 83 -7.03 5.40 17.04
N VAL A 84 -6.85 6.18 15.95
CA VAL A 84 -7.82 7.15 15.47
C VAL A 84 -9.02 6.45 14.84
N ILE A 85 -8.83 5.31 14.19
CA ILE A 85 -9.91 4.51 13.59
C ILE A 85 -10.89 4.00 14.66
N GLU A 86 -10.38 3.55 15.81
CA GLU A 86 -11.23 3.11 16.93
C GLU A 86 -12.08 4.26 17.47
N GLU A 87 -11.51 5.44 17.65
CA GLU A 87 -12.22 6.62 18.12
C GLU A 87 -13.29 7.09 17.11
N PHE A 88 -12.96 7.10 15.81
CA PHE A 88 -13.92 7.39 14.74
C PHE A 88 -15.04 6.35 14.64
N SER A 89 -14.72 5.07 14.83
CA SER A 89 -15.71 4.00 14.78
C SER A 89 -16.72 4.09 15.91
N ASN A 90 -16.26 4.42 17.12
CA ASN A 90 -17.09 4.52 18.32
C ASN A 90 -17.96 5.79 18.33
N ASN A 91 -17.52 6.86 17.67
CA ASN A 91 -18.23 8.14 17.61
C ASN A 91 -19.05 8.36 16.32
N ARG A 92 -19.21 7.35 15.50
CA ARG A 92 -19.98 7.45 14.25
C ARG A 92 -21.44 7.72 14.53
N GLN A 93 -21.84 8.97 14.41
CA GLN A 93 -23.24 9.29 14.16
C GLN A 93 -23.55 8.94 12.70
N THR A 94 -24.48 8.02 12.48
CA THR A 94 -24.96 7.63 11.15
C THR A 94 -25.79 8.78 10.56
N VAL A 95 -25.13 9.85 10.15
CA VAL A 95 -25.78 10.95 9.45
C VAL A 95 -25.53 10.76 7.95
N VAL A 96 -26.59 10.57 7.19
CA VAL A 96 -26.51 10.58 5.72
C VAL A 96 -26.17 11.98 5.26
N LYS A 97 -24.93 12.22 4.86
CA LYS A 97 -24.48 13.53 4.38
C LYS A 97 -24.82 13.80 2.92
N ALA A 98 -24.91 12.74 2.12
CA ALA A 98 -25.24 12.82 0.71
C ALA A 98 -25.91 11.52 0.27
N LEU A 99 -26.88 11.63 -0.62
CA LEU A 99 -27.55 10.52 -1.27
C LEU A 99 -27.44 10.71 -2.77
N CYS A 100 -26.77 9.78 -3.46
CA CYS A 100 -26.68 9.76 -4.90
C CYS A 100 -27.68 8.74 -5.44
N LEU A 101 -28.73 9.23 -6.09
CA LEU A 101 -29.77 8.39 -6.69
C LEU A 101 -29.52 8.26 -8.20
N HIS A 102 -29.31 7.05 -8.67
CA HIS A 102 -29.28 6.75 -10.10
C HIS A 102 -30.71 6.66 -10.62
N ILE A 103 -31.17 7.75 -11.21
CA ILE A 103 -32.55 7.84 -11.73
C ILE A 103 -32.74 6.97 -12.98
N ALA A 104 -31.72 6.96 -13.85
CA ALA A 104 -31.67 6.13 -15.05
C ALA A 104 -30.22 5.77 -15.36
N HIS A 105 -30.00 4.57 -15.88
CA HIS A 105 -28.70 4.16 -16.42
C HIS A 105 -28.59 4.43 -17.92
N ASP A 106 -29.59 5.01 -18.52
CA ASP A 106 -29.63 5.32 -19.94
C ASP A 106 -28.92 6.64 -20.23
N CYS A 107 -27.99 6.64 -21.18
CA CYS A 107 -27.20 7.82 -21.55
C CYS A 107 -27.13 7.93 -23.09
N ASN A 108 -27.31 9.13 -23.61
CA ASN A 108 -27.20 9.43 -25.02
C ASN A 108 -25.82 9.98 -25.42
N LEU A 109 -24.85 9.95 -24.51
CA LEU A 109 -23.47 10.39 -24.74
C LEU A 109 -22.54 9.20 -24.79
N ALA A 110 -21.58 9.21 -25.72
CA ALA A 110 -20.53 8.19 -25.88
C ALA A 110 -19.17 8.78 -25.44
N CYS A 111 -19.00 9.05 -24.15
CA CYS A 111 -17.78 9.63 -23.60
C CYS A 111 -16.67 8.58 -23.55
N ARG A 112 -15.52 8.83 -24.19
CA ARG A 112 -14.35 7.92 -24.22
C ARG A 112 -13.78 7.57 -22.84
N TYR A 113 -14.10 8.34 -21.80
CA TYR A 113 -13.69 8.15 -20.41
C TYR A 113 -14.88 7.85 -19.49
N CYS A 114 -15.95 7.30 -20.02
CA CYS A 114 -17.15 7.05 -19.25
C CYS A 114 -16.92 5.94 -18.22
N PHE A 115 -17.00 6.25 -16.94
CA PHE A 115 -16.91 5.28 -15.85
C PHE A 115 -18.16 4.41 -15.72
N ALA A 116 -19.26 4.79 -16.41
CA ALA A 116 -20.56 4.13 -16.36
C ALA A 116 -20.85 3.34 -17.65
N GLU A 117 -19.81 2.92 -18.39
CA GLU A 117 -19.92 2.11 -19.61
C GLU A 117 -20.98 2.63 -20.61
N GLU A 118 -20.99 3.95 -20.83
CA GLU A 118 -21.96 4.64 -21.69
C GLU A 118 -23.44 4.44 -21.29
N GLY A 119 -23.70 4.10 -20.02
CA GLY A 119 -25.02 3.84 -19.47
C GLY A 119 -25.44 2.37 -19.50
N GLU A 120 -24.64 1.47 -20.05
CA GLU A 120 -25.04 0.06 -20.19
C GLU A 120 -24.86 -0.78 -18.92
N TYR A 121 -23.98 -0.41 -17.99
CA TYR A 121 -23.76 -1.11 -16.72
C TYR A 121 -23.87 -2.64 -16.80
N HIS A 122 -23.10 -3.27 -17.68
CA HIS A 122 -23.14 -4.72 -17.95
C HIS A 122 -24.54 -5.23 -18.36
N GLY A 123 -25.27 -4.46 -19.16
CA GLY A 123 -26.61 -4.81 -19.64
C GLY A 123 -27.72 -4.69 -18.60
N ARG A 124 -27.48 -3.93 -17.52
CA ARG A 124 -28.50 -3.63 -16.51
C ARG A 124 -29.06 -2.23 -16.74
N SER A 125 -30.36 -2.12 -16.91
CA SER A 125 -31.07 -0.84 -16.82
C SER A 125 -31.75 -0.76 -15.45
N CYS A 126 -31.54 0.33 -14.74
CA CYS A 126 -32.25 0.63 -13.50
C CYS A 126 -32.97 1.97 -13.67
N LEU A 127 -34.27 1.94 -13.59
CA LEU A 127 -35.10 3.13 -13.50
C LEU A 127 -35.70 3.18 -12.10
N LEU A 128 -35.46 4.27 -11.40
CA LEU A 128 -35.91 4.41 -10.00
C LEU A 128 -37.42 4.24 -9.83
N TYR A 129 -38.21 4.58 -10.84
CA TYR A 129 -39.67 4.47 -10.83
C TYR A 129 -40.20 3.06 -11.15
N THR A 130 -39.34 2.11 -11.57
CA THR A 130 -39.72 0.72 -11.86
C THR A 130 -39.48 -0.22 -10.68
N SER A 131 -38.87 0.26 -9.60
CA SER A 131 -38.82 -0.45 -8.35
C SER A 131 -40.19 -0.33 -7.68
N ASP A 132 -41.08 -1.24 -8.05
CA ASP A 132 -42.34 -1.38 -7.28
C ASP A 132 -41.99 -1.67 -5.84
N ALA A 133 -42.41 -0.77 -4.99
CA ALA A 133 -42.40 -0.92 -3.56
C ALA A 133 -43.44 -1.95 -3.12
#